data_158556c17c8ff69a177e95b2f2d63c08
#
_entry.id   158556c17c8ff69a177e95b2f2d63c08
#
_cell.length_a   1.000
_cell.length_b   1.000
_cell.length_c   1.000
_cell.angle_alpha   90.00
_cell.angle_beta   90.00
_cell.angle_gamma   90.00
#
_symmetry.space_group_name_H-M   'P 1'
#
loop_
_entity.id
_entity.type
_entity.pdbx_description
1 polymer ?
#
loop_
_entity_poly.entity_id
_entity_poly.type
_entity_poly.pdbx_seq_one_letter_code
_entity_poly.pdbx_strand_id
1 'polypeptide(L)'
;MIDLPDAVGHPAFPATMERLVRSNGGTVLDAARAALERDEAEACVVERPRLLAPLLPTSLRSADASEGARRVFGPQDEIPWPDGAGWLEFHPKIAAVLRRPVRDPLTPEDTPAVVFGYTLIADWRALGASGDPMPSPEGVPVSVGPCVVTADELDPQTTFVSVRVDGEEWVKGNLNGTARSLLRDVAAASKLEQLEPGDAFASGPFEIPGFEHRIWQGAEVELEAEGIGVLRNRLGRPA
;
A
#
# COMPACT_ATOMS: atom_id res chain seq x y z
N MET A 1 9.77 15.78 -5.77
CA MET A 1 9.71 15.16 -4.41
C MET A 1 10.71 15.88 -3.53
N ILE A 2 10.43 16.05 -2.25
CA ILE A 2 11.34 16.71 -1.31
C ILE A 2 11.99 15.65 -0.41
N ASP A 3 13.29 15.74 -0.22
CA ASP A 3 14.01 14.98 0.80
C ASP A 3 13.71 15.59 2.18
N LEU A 4 12.85 14.92 2.95
CA LEU A 4 12.40 15.43 4.25
C LEU A 4 13.50 15.48 5.30
N PRO A 5 14.39 14.49 5.46
CA PRO A 5 15.55 14.57 6.33
C PRO A 5 16.40 15.82 6.07
N ASP A 6 16.71 16.10 4.83
CA ASP A 6 17.49 17.28 4.44
C ASP A 6 16.71 18.59 4.67
N ALA A 7 15.43 18.61 4.30
CA ALA A 7 14.57 19.79 4.49
C ALA A 7 14.34 20.13 5.95
N VAL A 8 14.21 19.14 6.84
CA VAL A 8 14.09 19.36 8.29
C VAL A 8 15.43 19.77 8.90
N GLY A 9 16.55 19.23 8.40
CA GLY A 9 17.91 19.59 8.82
C GLY A 9 18.25 19.22 10.26
N HIS A 10 17.50 18.30 10.88
CA HIS A 10 17.76 17.89 12.26
C HIS A 10 18.24 16.43 12.31
N PRO A 11 19.39 16.12 12.96
CA PRO A 11 20.01 14.80 12.92
C PRO A 11 19.17 13.67 13.56
N ALA A 12 18.20 14.02 14.40
CA ALA A 12 17.28 13.05 15.00
C ALA A 12 16.00 12.81 14.13
N PHE A 13 15.85 13.53 13.01
CA PHE A 13 14.70 13.28 12.14
C PHE A 13 14.82 11.90 11.46
N PRO A 14 13.73 11.12 11.38
CA PRO A 14 13.76 9.80 10.79
C PRO A 14 14.18 9.81 9.32
N ALA A 15 15.21 9.04 8.97
CA ALA A 15 15.70 8.94 7.60
C ALA A 15 14.95 7.92 6.73
N THR A 16 14.04 7.14 7.32
CA THR A 16 13.23 6.16 6.59
C THR A 16 11.77 6.22 7.04
N MET A 17 10.87 5.78 6.16
CA MET A 17 9.44 5.77 6.45
C MET A 17 9.12 4.85 7.64
N GLU A 18 9.78 3.71 7.78
CA GLU A 18 9.57 2.79 8.91
C GLU A 18 9.91 3.46 10.26
N ARG A 19 10.98 4.25 10.29
CA ARG A 19 11.33 5.03 11.48
C ARG A 19 10.35 6.17 11.73
N LEU A 20 9.90 6.83 10.66
CA LEU A 20 8.91 7.90 10.73
C LEU A 20 7.61 7.38 11.36
N VAL A 21 7.08 6.27 10.82
CA VAL A 21 5.86 5.63 11.32
C VAL A 21 5.98 5.22 12.79
N ARG A 22 7.14 4.68 13.18
CA ARG A 22 7.42 4.24 14.56
C ARG A 22 7.74 5.37 15.54
N SER A 23 8.04 6.57 15.06
CA SER A 23 8.39 7.70 15.91
C SER A 23 7.24 8.24 16.77
N ASN A 24 6.06 7.62 16.68
CA ASN A 24 4.84 7.93 17.44
C ASN A 24 4.36 9.39 17.31
N GLY A 25 4.66 10.00 16.23
CA GLY A 25 4.38 11.13 15.75
C GLY A 25 4.01 12.40 15.50
N GLY A 26 3.20 13.00 16.26
CA GLY A 26 2.76 14.38 16.06
C GLY A 26 3.94 15.32 15.81
N THR A 27 4.89 15.38 16.71
CA THR A 27 6.05 16.29 16.65
C THR A 27 6.92 16.09 15.39
N VAL A 28 7.08 14.84 14.93
CA VAL A 28 7.89 14.57 13.72
C VAL A 28 7.15 14.99 12.46
N LEU A 29 5.85 14.73 12.39
CA LEU A 29 5.01 15.19 11.28
C LEU A 29 4.87 16.72 11.27
N ASP A 30 4.74 17.35 12.44
CA ASP A 30 4.73 18.80 12.55
C ASP A 30 6.05 19.43 12.09
N ALA A 31 7.18 18.80 12.43
CA ALA A 31 8.49 19.25 11.94
C ALA A 31 8.61 19.10 10.42
N ALA A 32 8.09 18.01 9.84
CA ALA A 32 8.05 17.82 8.41
C ALA A 32 7.19 18.90 7.71
N ARG A 33 5.98 19.15 8.22
CA ARG A 33 5.09 20.19 7.69
C ARG A 33 5.73 21.58 7.76
N ALA A 34 6.27 21.93 8.92
CA ALA A 34 6.95 23.20 9.10
C ALA A 34 8.18 23.35 8.18
N ALA A 35 8.86 22.24 7.85
CA ALA A 35 9.95 22.27 6.88
C ALA A 35 9.46 22.53 5.46
N LEU A 36 8.32 21.95 5.06
CA LEU A 36 7.74 22.14 3.73
C LEU A 36 7.20 23.55 3.47
N GLU A 37 6.89 24.30 4.54
CA GLU A 37 6.44 25.70 4.45
C GLU A 37 7.57 26.70 4.27
N ARG A 38 8.85 26.27 4.40
CA ARG A 38 10.01 27.12 4.25
C ARG A 38 10.48 27.18 2.80
N ASP A 39 10.94 28.36 2.38
CA ASP A 39 11.50 28.57 1.02
C ASP A 39 12.71 27.66 0.75
N GLU A 40 13.48 27.34 1.78
CA GLU A 40 14.64 26.44 1.68
C GLU A 40 14.29 25.01 1.30
N ALA A 41 13.03 24.59 1.46
CA ALA A 41 12.58 23.26 1.05
C ALA A 41 12.76 23.02 -0.47
N GLU A 42 12.71 24.08 -1.27
CA GLU A 42 12.95 23.99 -2.71
C GLU A 42 14.35 23.47 -3.04
N ALA A 43 15.35 23.77 -2.21
CA ALA A 43 16.71 23.28 -2.38
C ALA A 43 16.87 21.77 -2.13
N CYS A 44 15.88 21.15 -1.45
CA CYS A 44 15.84 19.72 -1.13
C CYS A 44 14.98 18.91 -2.11
N VAL A 45 14.64 19.50 -3.28
CA VAL A 45 13.85 18.83 -4.31
C VAL A 45 14.70 17.81 -5.07
N VAL A 46 14.22 16.57 -5.08
CA VAL A 46 14.73 15.49 -5.93
C VAL A 46 13.91 15.45 -7.22
N GLU A 47 14.53 15.84 -8.35
CA GLU A 47 13.78 16.05 -9.61
C GLU A 47 13.21 14.80 -10.26
N ARG A 48 13.86 13.66 -10.16
CA ARG A 48 13.45 12.41 -10.79
C ARG A 48 13.71 11.23 -9.87
N PRO A 49 13.02 11.14 -8.72
CA PRO A 49 13.24 10.03 -7.81
C PRO A 49 12.74 8.72 -8.43
N ARG A 50 13.51 7.66 -8.24
CA ARG A 50 12.97 6.32 -8.38
C ARG A 50 12.15 6.02 -7.13
N LEU A 51 10.88 5.75 -7.29
CA LEU A 51 10.02 5.37 -6.18
C LEU A 51 10.25 3.89 -5.83
N LEU A 52 10.55 3.65 -4.59
CA LEU A 52 10.56 2.32 -3.98
C LEU A 52 9.23 2.10 -3.25
N ALA A 53 8.99 0.89 -2.76
CA ALA A 53 7.91 0.68 -1.81
C ALA A 53 8.06 1.69 -0.66
N PRO A 54 7.03 2.48 -0.32
CA PRO A 54 7.15 3.55 0.67
C PRO A 54 7.47 3.04 2.06
N LEU A 55 7.11 1.80 2.35
CA LEU A 55 7.52 1.07 3.55
C LEU A 55 7.52 -0.43 3.28
N LEU A 56 8.32 -1.14 4.07
CA LEU A 56 8.22 -2.59 4.21
C LEU A 56 7.37 -2.86 5.46
N PRO A 57 6.11 -3.30 5.32
CA PRO A 57 5.25 -3.53 6.47
C PRO A 57 5.88 -4.55 7.44
N THR A 58 5.79 -4.30 8.74
CA THR A 58 6.23 -5.27 9.76
C THR A 58 5.43 -6.57 9.63
N SER A 59 4.14 -6.42 9.38
CA SER A 59 3.24 -7.48 8.93
C SER A 59 2.24 -6.90 7.94
N LEU A 60 1.83 -7.68 6.96
CA LEU A 60 0.76 -7.33 6.04
C LEU A 60 -0.37 -8.34 6.19
N ARG A 61 -1.48 -7.88 6.73
CA ARG A 61 -2.68 -8.68 6.95
C ARG A 61 -3.75 -8.31 5.94
N SER A 62 -4.47 -9.30 5.46
CA SER A 62 -5.61 -9.13 4.57
C SER A 62 -6.59 -10.27 4.84
N ALA A 63 -7.89 -9.99 4.80
CA ALA A 63 -8.93 -10.98 5.06
C ALA A 63 -8.91 -12.17 4.08
N ASP A 64 -8.39 -11.96 2.87
CA ASP A 64 -8.27 -12.96 1.79
C ASP A 64 -6.82 -13.35 1.52
N ALA A 65 -5.89 -13.04 2.43
CA ALA A 65 -4.48 -13.30 2.22
C ALA A 65 -4.18 -14.81 2.13
N SER A 66 -3.45 -15.19 1.10
CA SER A 66 -2.73 -16.45 1.09
C SER A 66 -1.69 -16.48 2.22
N GLU A 67 -1.60 -17.55 2.96
CA GLU A 67 -0.55 -17.77 3.93
C GLU A 67 0.82 -17.81 3.23
N GLY A 68 1.83 -17.19 3.83
CA GLY A 68 3.21 -17.26 3.35
C GLY A 68 3.94 -15.93 3.41
N ALA A 69 5.23 -16.01 3.13
CA ALA A 69 6.10 -14.84 3.03
C ALA A 69 5.65 -13.93 1.88
N ARG A 70 5.76 -12.62 2.07
CA ARG A 70 5.46 -11.63 1.05
C ARG A 70 6.75 -11.11 0.43
N ARG A 71 6.76 -10.98 -0.91
CA ARG A 71 7.80 -10.26 -1.65
C ARG A 71 7.25 -8.89 -2.01
N VAL A 72 7.80 -7.85 -1.40
CA VAL A 72 7.32 -6.49 -1.59
C VAL A 72 8.00 -5.84 -2.78
N PHE A 73 7.20 -5.30 -3.68
CA PHE A 73 7.60 -4.52 -4.85
C PHE A 73 7.11 -3.08 -4.69
N GLY A 74 7.90 -2.14 -5.19
CA GLY A 74 7.54 -0.73 -5.22
C GLY A 74 6.77 -0.33 -6.49
N PRO A 75 6.40 0.95 -6.58
CA PRO A 75 5.93 1.53 -7.82
C PRO A 75 7.00 1.39 -8.90
N GLN A 76 6.59 1.08 -10.13
CA GLN A 76 7.47 0.91 -11.30
C GLN A 76 8.38 -0.32 -11.27
N ASP A 77 8.33 -1.15 -10.24
CA ASP A 77 9.03 -2.44 -10.26
C ASP A 77 8.31 -3.41 -11.21
N GLU A 78 9.10 -4.28 -11.84
CA GLU A 78 8.58 -5.38 -12.64
C GLU A 78 8.17 -6.54 -11.73
N ILE A 79 6.94 -7.03 -11.87
CA ILE A 79 6.45 -8.19 -11.15
C ILE A 79 6.89 -9.44 -11.92
N PRO A 80 7.71 -10.31 -11.34
CA PRO A 80 8.22 -11.48 -12.03
C PRO A 80 7.07 -12.39 -12.47
N TRP A 81 7.17 -12.90 -13.69
CA TRP A 81 6.25 -13.90 -14.21
C TRP A 81 6.70 -15.29 -13.75
N PRO A 82 5.90 -16.01 -12.96
CA PRO A 82 6.30 -17.33 -12.48
C PRO A 82 6.34 -18.36 -13.60
N ASP A 83 7.31 -19.27 -13.55
CA ASP A 83 7.43 -20.35 -14.50
C ASP A 83 6.18 -21.23 -14.51
N GLY A 84 5.67 -21.50 -15.71
CA GLY A 84 4.46 -22.31 -15.90
C GLY A 84 3.14 -21.59 -15.60
N ALA A 85 3.16 -20.33 -15.18
CA ALA A 85 1.94 -19.56 -15.00
C ALA A 85 1.27 -19.26 -16.35
N GLY A 86 -0.01 -19.53 -16.42
CA GLY A 86 -0.84 -19.10 -17.55
C GLY A 86 -1.29 -17.64 -17.41
N TRP A 87 -1.58 -17.23 -16.17
CA TRP A 87 -2.08 -15.90 -15.83
C TRP A 87 -1.53 -15.44 -14.47
N LEU A 88 -1.51 -14.12 -14.26
CA LEU A 88 -1.47 -13.55 -12.93
C LEU A 88 -2.83 -12.97 -12.59
N GLU A 89 -3.31 -13.29 -11.40
CA GLU A 89 -4.49 -12.67 -10.82
C GLU A 89 -4.07 -11.40 -10.07
N PHE A 90 -4.86 -10.34 -10.24
CA PHE A 90 -4.61 -9.03 -9.65
C PHE A 90 -5.72 -8.65 -8.69
N HIS A 91 -5.36 -8.35 -7.45
CA HIS A 91 -6.30 -7.94 -6.41
C HIS A 91 -5.94 -6.55 -5.90
N PRO A 92 -6.60 -5.49 -6.42
CA PRO A 92 -6.39 -4.13 -5.96
C PRO A 92 -7.00 -3.91 -4.58
N LYS A 93 -6.26 -3.23 -3.70
CA LYS A 93 -6.64 -2.98 -2.30
C LYS A 93 -6.15 -1.62 -1.84
N ILE A 94 -6.73 -1.12 -0.74
CA ILE A 94 -6.14 -0.08 0.10
C ILE A 94 -5.65 -0.71 1.40
N ALA A 95 -4.59 -0.17 1.98
CA ALA A 95 -4.10 -0.59 3.29
C ALA A 95 -3.98 0.58 4.25
N ALA A 96 -4.33 0.32 5.52
CA ALA A 96 -4.03 1.20 6.64
C ALA A 96 -2.73 0.77 7.31
N VAL A 97 -1.84 1.72 7.57
CA VAL A 97 -0.57 1.52 8.27
C VAL A 97 -0.73 2.04 9.69
N LEU A 98 -0.35 1.24 10.70
CA LEU A 98 -0.47 1.63 12.10
C LEU A 98 0.72 2.46 12.57
N ARG A 99 0.45 3.49 13.41
CA ARG A 99 1.47 4.42 13.94
C ARG A 99 1.91 4.14 15.37
N ARG A 100 1.12 3.37 16.14
CA ARG A 100 1.40 3.12 17.56
C ARG A 100 1.05 1.69 17.95
N PRO A 101 1.68 1.18 19.02
CA PRO A 101 1.32 -0.12 19.56
C PRO A 101 -0.14 -0.13 20.02
N VAL A 102 -0.84 -1.22 19.78
CA VAL A 102 -2.18 -1.50 20.31
C VAL A 102 -2.06 -2.69 21.25
N ARG A 103 -2.36 -2.46 22.53
CA ARG A 103 -2.27 -3.46 23.60
C ARG A 103 -3.64 -3.86 24.14
N ASP A 104 -4.62 -2.98 24.03
CA ASP A 104 -5.99 -3.18 24.44
C ASP A 104 -6.90 -3.31 23.20
N PRO A 105 -7.99 -4.09 23.28
CA PRO A 105 -8.96 -4.20 22.21
C PRO A 105 -9.54 -2.84 21.78
N LEU A 106 -9.55 -2.60 20.49
CA LEU A 106 -10.15 -1.40 19.89
C LEU A 106 -11.60 -1.64 19.50
N THR A 107 -12.38 -0.55 19.46
CA THR A 107 -13.62 -0.48 18.68
C THR A 107 -13.32 0.01 17.26
N PRO A 108 -14.18 -0.21 16.29
CA PRO A 108 -14.02 0.36 14.95
C PRO A 108 -13.95 1.90 14.97
N GLU A 109 -14.61 2.54 15.91
CA GLU A 109 -14.65 3.99 16.11
C GLU A 109 -13.31 4.53 16.64
N ASP A 110 -12.58 3.74 17.43
CA ASP A 110 -11.27 4.10 17.98
C ASP A 110 -10.12 3.83 17.00
N THR A 111 -10.35 2.98 15.99
CA THR A 111 -9.33 2.53 15.05
C THR A 111 -8.66 3.69 14.28
N PRO A 112 -9.35 4.74 13.81
CA PRO A 112 -8.69 5.85 13.13
C PRO A 112 -7.57 6.51 13.95
N ALA A 113 -7.69 6.50 15.28
CA ALA A 113 -6.69 7.10 16.18
C ALA A 113 -5.34 6.36 16.19
N VAL A 114 -5.28 5.11 15.73
CA VAL A 114 -4.05 4.31 15.65
C VAL A 114 -3.48 4.23 14.23
N VAL A 115 -4.19 4.72 13.22
CA VAL A 115 -3.75 4.73 11.82
C VAL A 115 -2.77 5.89 11.59
N PHE A 116 -1.63 5.61 10.98
CA PHE A 116 -0.68 6.59 10.47
C PHE A 116 -1.17 7.19 9.15
N GLY A 117 -1.58 6.31 8.24
CA GLY A 117 -1.98 6.70 6.91
C GLY A 117 -2.39 5.52 6.05
N TYR A 118 -2.62 5.81 4.79
CA TYR A 118 -3.12 4.85 3.81
C TYR A 118 -2.20 4.77 2.60
N THR A 119 -2.14 3.57 2.00
CA THR A 119 -1.40 3.31 0.76
C THR A 119 -2.16 2.32 -0.11
N LEU A 120 -1.80 2.24 -1.38
CA LEU A 120 -2.36 1.22 -2.28
C LEU A 120 -1.57 -0.08 -2.18
N ILE A 121 -2.28 -1.18 -2.39
CA ILE A 121 -1.73 -2.53 -2.44
C ILE A 121 -2.27 -3.24 -3.68
N ALA A 122 -1.40 -3.94 -4.38
CA ALA A 122 -1.78 -4.91 -5.39
C ALA A 122 -1.23 -6.28 -4.98
N ASP A 123 -2.11 -7.22 -4.68
CA ASP A 123 -1.75 -8.62 -4.48
C ASP A 123 -1.74 -9.34 -5.83
N TRP A 124 -0.70 -10.16 -6.05
CA TRP A 124 -0.52 -10.92 -7.28
C TRP A 124 -0.52 -12.41 -6.98
N ARG A 125 -1.36 -13.17 -7.67
CA ARG A 125 -1.42 -14.62 -7.55
C ARG A 125 -1.17 -15.28 -8.89
N ALA A 126 -0.30 -16.27 -8.92
CA ALA A 126 -0.08 -17.07 -10.10
C ALA A 126 -1.17 -18.12 -10.27
N LEU A 127 -1.71 -18.22 -11.48
CA LEU A 127 -2.66 -19.24 -11.88
C LEU A 127 -2.06 -20.08 -13.01
N GLY A 128 -2.27 -21.38 -12.98
CA GLY A 128 -1.95 -22.28 -14.08
C GLY A 128 -2.83 -22.02 -15.31
N ALA A 129 -2.56 -22.73 -16.40
CA ALA A 129 -3.33 -22.61 -17.64
C ALA A 129 -4.82 -22.97 -17.46
N SER A 130 -5.14 -23.88 -16.53
CA SER A 130 -6.50 -24.24 -16.14
C SER A 130 -7.20 -23.21 -15.26
N GLY A 131 -6.45 -22.23 -14.70
CA GLY A 131 -6.95 -21.25 -13.76
C GLY A 131 -6.80 -21.65 -12.28
N ASP A 132 -6.17 -22.80 -12.00
CA ASP A 132 -5.92 -23.21 -10.62
C ASP A 132 -4.78 -22.41 -9.99
N PRO A 133 -4.86 -22.06 -8.68
CA PRO A 133 -3.80 -21.38 -7.98
C PRO A 133 -2.47 -22.15 -8.02
N MET A 134 -1.38 -21.45 -8.28
CA MET A 134 -0.03 -22.03 -8.27
C MET A 134 0.69 -21.71 -6.95
N PRO A 135 1.56 -22.63 -6.47
CA PRO A 135 2.42 -22.35 -5.35
C PRO A 135 3.37 -21.17 -5.63
N SER A 136 3.64 -20.38 -4.61
CA SER A 136 4.60 -19.28 -4.66
C SER A 136 5.76 -19.55 -3.68
N PRO A 137 6.70 -20.45 -4.03
CA PRO A 137 7.78 -20.87 -3.12
C PRO A 137 8.71 -19.71 -2.73
N GLU A 138 8.85 -18.72 -3.58
CA GLU A 138 9.62 -17.51 -3.32
C GLU A 138 8.84 -16.42 -2.57
N GLY A 139 7.63 -16.71 -2.16
CA GLY A 139 6.71 -15.76 -1.54
C GLY A 139 5.75 -15.11 -2.52
N VAL A 140 4.60 -14.68 -2.01
CA VAL A 140 3.53 -14.03 -2.78
C VAL A 140 3.96 -12.61 -3.14
N PRO A 141 4.02 -12.23 -4.42
CA PRO A 141 4.31 -10.85 -4.80
C PRO A 141 3.21 -9.92 -4.31
N VAL A 142 3.62 -8.78 -3.77
CA VAL A 142 2.72 -7.70 -3.38
C VAL A 142 3.35 -6.36 -3.74
N SER A 143 2.63 -5.52 -4.44
CA SER A 143 3.08 -4.15 -4.72
C SER A 143 2.51 -3.20 -3.68
N VAL A 144 3.33 -2.25 -3.22
CA VAL A 144 2.98 -1.26 -2.20
C VAL A 144 3.36 0.13 -2.69
N GLY A 145 2.44 1.07 -2.63
CA GLY A 145 2.74 2.46 -3.00
C GLY A 145 1.55 3.21 -3.62
N PRO A 146 1.80 4.32 -4.31
CA PRO A 146 3.11 4.95 -4.56
C PRO A 146 3.71 5.65 -3.34
N CYS A 147 2.89 6.03 -2.38
CA CYS A 147 3.28 6.68 -1.12
C CYS A 147 2.36 6.23 0.02
N VAL A 148 2.63 6.69 1.22
CA VAL A 148 1.70 6.65 2.35
C VAL A 148 1.18 8.07 2.57
N VAL A 149 -0.11 8.27 2.43
CA VAL A 149 -0.79 9.54 2.74
C VAL A 149 -1.25 9.49 4.19
N THR A 150 -0.96 10.52 4.98
CA THR A 150 -1.32 10.57 6.39
C THR A 150 -2.84 10.59 6.59
N ALA A 151 -3.31 9.99 7.68
CA ALA A 151 -4.74 9.77 7.91
C ALA A 151 -5.56 11.05 8.08
N ASP A 152 -4.92 12.18 8.32
CA ASP A 152 -5.55 13.50 8.39
C ASP A 152 -5.71 14.19 7.02
N GLU A 153 -5.01 13.68 5.99
CA GLU A 153 -5.08 14.22 4.63
C GLU A 153 -5.94 13.37 3.68
N LEU A 154 -6.37 12.19 4.09
CA LEU A 154 -7.17 11.29 3.27
C LEU A 154 -8.33 10.69 4.05
N ASP A 155 -9.55 10.86 3.55
CA ASP A 155 -10.69 10.05 3.96
C ASP A 155 -10.88 8.88 2.96
N PRO A 156 -10.50 7.65 3.33
CA PRO A 156 -10.61 6.51 2.43
C PRO A 156 -12.06 6.15 2.09
N GLN A 157 -13.07 6.68 2.83
CA GLN A 157 -14.47 6.39 2.54
C GLN A 157 -15.00 7.21 1.36
N THR A 158 -14.38 8.34 1.04
CA THR A 158 -14.77 9.22 -0.06
C THR A 158 -13.84 9.09 -1.28
N THR A 159 -12.72 8.39 -1.13
CA THR A 159 -11.72 8.23 -2.17
C THR A 159 -12.24 7.42 -3.35
N PHE A 160 -12.06 7.94 -4.56
CA PHE A 160 -12.28 7.20 -5.80
C PHE A 160 -11.02 6.45 -6.23
N VAL A 161 -11.26 5.28 -6.80
CA VAL A 161 -10.19 4.44 -7.37
C VAL A 161 -10.49 4.10 -8.81
N SER A 162 -9.44 3.94 -9.60
CA SER A 162 -9.53 3.37 -10.95
C SER A 162 -8.42 2.33 -11.17
N VAL A 163 -8.71 1.36 -12.01
CA VAL A 163 -7.74 0.39 -12.50
C VAL A 163 -7.65 0.51 -14.01
N ARG A 164 -6.43 0.59 -14.53
CA ARG A 164 -6.15 0.54 -15.96
C ARG A 164 -5.19 -0.61 -16.25
N VAL A 165 -5.40 -1.23 -17.41
CA VAL A 165 -4.50 -2.25 -17.93
C VAL A 165 -4.14 -1.87 -19.38
N ASP A 166 -2.84 -1.76 -19.66
CA ASP A 166 -2.33 -1.28 -20.93
C ASP A 166 -2.97 0.05 -21.41
N GLY A 167 -3.26 0.94 -20.43
CA GLY A 167 -3.89 2.24 -20.64
C GLY A 167 -5.41 2.23 -20.79
N GLU A 168 -6.04 1.07 -20.85
CA GLU A 168 -7.51 0.93 -20.88
C GLU A 168 -8.10 0.92 -19.48
N GLU A 169 -9.08 1.77 -19.20
CA GLU A 169 -9.78 1.80 -17.90
C GLU A 169 -10.71 0.58 -17.79
N TRP A 170 -10.45 -0.27 -16.83
CA TRP A 170 -11.24 -1.47 -16.57
C TRP A 170 -12.30 -1.26 -15.51
N VAL A 171 -12.00 -0.44 -14.52
CA VAL A 171 -12.95 -0.10 -13.46
C VAL A 171 -12.66 1.27 -12.88
N LYS A 172 -13.73 1.91 -12.45
CA LYS A 172 -13.69 3.10 -11.60
C LYS A 172 -14.76 2.98 -10.55
N GLY A 173 -14.41 3.26 -9.31
CA GLY A 173 -15.33 3.10 -8.19
C GLY A 173 -14.89 3.91 -6.98
N ASN A 174 -15.59 3.69 -5.87
CA ASN A 174 -15.36 4.38 -4.62
C ASN A 174 -15.06 3.35 -3.53
N LEU A 175 -14.22 3.73 -2.57
CA LEU A 175 -13.73 2.85 -1.51
C LEU A 175 -14.65 2.71 -0.29
N ASN A 176 -15.79 3.38 -0.25
CA ASN A 176 -16.62 3.53 0.95
C ASN A 176 -16.86 2.20 1.73
N GLY A 177 -17.37 1.18 1.07
CA GLY A 177 -17.61 -0.12 1.71
C GLY A 177 -16.34 -0.81 2.17
N THR A 178 -15.32 -0.79 1.32
CA THR A 178 -14.00 -1.39 1.53
C THR A 178 -13.26 -0.74 2.70
N ALA A 179 -13.26 0.60 2.77
CA ALA A 179 -12.61 1.34 3.84
C ALA A 179 -13.24 1.09 5.22
N ARG A 180 -14.56 0.95 5.29
CA ARG A 180 -15.26 0.60 6.54
C ARG A 180 -14.93 -0.81 7.01
N SER A 181 -14.80 -1.76 6.08
CA SER A 181 -14.36 -3.11 6.40
C SER A 181 -12.97 -3.09 7.01
N LEU A 182 -12.04 -2.38 6.40
CA LEU A 182 -10.65 -2.25 6.85
C LEU A 182 -10.52 -1.83 8.32
N LEU A 183 -11.25 -0.79 8.76
CA LEU A 183 -11.21 -0.35 10.17
C LEU A 183 -11.77 -1.41 11.13
N ARG A 184 -12.79 -2.17 10.70
CA ARG A 184 -13.32 -3.30 11.49
C ARG A 184 -12.33 -4.44 11.58
N ASP A 185 -11.56 -4.70 10.52
CA ASP A 185 -10.55 -5.76 10.50
C ASP A 185 -9.41 -5.43 11.46
N VAL A 186 -8.95 -4.18 11.53
CA VAL A 186 -7.98 -3.72 12.53
C VAL A 186 -8.54 -3.89 13.96
N ALA A 187 -9.77 -3.47 14.21
CA ALA A 187 -10.42 -3.63 15.51
C ALA A 187 -10.60 -5.12 15.88
N ALA A 188 -10.91 -5.98 14.93
CA ALA A 188 -11.02 -7.42 15.16
C ALA A 188 -9.67 -8.04 15.52
N ALA A 189 -8.61 -7.69 14.79
CA ALA A 189 -7.26 -8.18 15.05
C ALA A 189 -6.76 -7.77 16.44
N SER A 190 -7.05 -6.53 16.89
CA SER A 190 -6.65 -6.04 18.22
C SER A 190 -7.22 -6.84 19.40
N LYS A 191 -8.29 -7.61 19.16
CA LYS A 191 -8.90 -8.51 20.18
C LYS A 191 -8.19 -9.85 20.28
N LEU A 192 -7.42 -10.21 19.25
CA LEU A 192 -6.78 -11.51 19.13
C LEU A 192 -5.28 -11.44 19.44
N GLU A 193 -4.66 -10.31 19.14
CA GLU A 193 -3.21 -10.13 19.24
C GLU A 193 -2.82 -8.67 19.50
N GLN A 194 -1.58 -8.48 19.91
CA GLN A 194 -0.99 -7.15 20.02
C GLN A 194 -0.56 -6.68 18.63
N LEU A 195 -0.83 -5.40 18.31
CA LEU A 195 -0.44 -4.80 17.04
C LEU A 195 0.71 -3.83 17.24
N GLU A 196 1.58 -3.72 16.22
CA GLU A 196 2.79 -2.91 16.29
C GLU A 196 2.79 -1.76 15.27
N PRO A 197 3.54 -0.68 15.54
CA PRO A 197 3.73 0.38 14.55
C PRO A 197 4.39 -0.18 13.28
N GLY A 198 3.84 0.15 12.13
CA GLY A 198 4.29 -0.37 10.84
C GLY A 198 3.56 -1.66 10.40
N ASP A 199 2.69 -2.22 11.24
CA ASP A 199 1.74 -3.22 10.76
C ASP A 199 0.80 -2.58 9.75
N ALA A 200 0.54 -3.29 8.66
CA ALA A 200 -0.38 -2.87 7.62
C ALA A 200 -1.56 -3.85 7.50
N PHE A 201 -2.73 -3.28 7.37
CA PHE A 201 -3.97 -4.01 7.14
C PHE A 201 -4.50 -3.66 5.76
N ALA A 202 -4.49 -4.62 4.85
CA ALA A 202 -5.10 -4.46 3.53
C ALA A 202 -6.58 -4.83 3.57
N SER A 203 -7.39 -4.04 2.91
CA SER A 203 -8.81 -4.31 2.70
C SER A 203 -9.04 -5.61 1.91
N GLY A 204 -10.29 -6.06 1.82
CA GLY A 204 -10.70 -6.93 0.73
C GLY A 204 -10.44 -6.27 -0.64
N PRO A 205 -10.36 -7.05 -1.72
CA PRO A 205 -10.15 -6.50 -3.05
C PRO A 205 -11.33 -5.60 -3.45
N PHE A 206 -11.06 -4.61 -4.29
CA PHE A 206 -12.12 -3.87 -4.94
C PHE A 206 -12.82 -4.79 -5.93
N GLU A 207 -14.13 -4.90 -5.84
CA GLU A 207 -14.89 -5.64 -6.84
C GLU A 207 -14.83 -4.91 -8.19
N ILE A 208 -14.36 -5.60 -9.20
CA ILE A 208 -14.32 -5.13 -10.58
C ILE A 208 -15.42 -5.87 -11.34
N PRO A 209 -16.57 -5.25 -11.58
CA PRO A 209 -17.69 -5.92 -12.22
C PRO A 209 -17.34 -6.45 -13.63
N GLY A 210 -17.66 -7.70 -13.89
CA GLY A 210 -17.48 -8.31 -15.22
C GLY A 210 -16.04 -8.67 -15.58
N PHE A 211 -15.11 -8.64 -14.60
CA PHE A 211 -13.69 -8.87 -14.85
C PHE A 211 -13.18 -10.12 -14.11
N GLU A 212 -12.41 -10.97 -14.82
CA GLU A 212 -11.84 -12.19 -14.26
C GLU A 212 -10.50 -11.98 -13.52
N HIS A 213 -10.07 -10.73 -13.28
CA HIS A 213 -8.80 -10.36 -12.62
C HIS A 213 -7.53 -10.97 -13.23
N ARG A 214 -7.62 -11.61 -14.40
CA ARG A 214 -6.52 -12.30 -15.07
C ARG A 214 -5.74 -11.36 -15.98
N ILE A 215 -4.47 -11.23 -15.69
CA ILE A 215 -3.56 -10.35 -16.43
C ILE A 215 -2.55 -11.21 -17.19
N TRP A 216 -2.14 -10.76 -18.35
CA TRP A 216 -1.20 -11.43 -19.24
C TRP A 216 0.22 -10.91 -19.08
N GLN A 217 1.16 -11.63 -19.63
CA GLN A 217 2.59 -11.30 -19.63
C GLN A 217 2.87 -9.97 -20.31
N GLY A 218 3.73 -9.17 -19.70
CA GLY A 218 4.14 -7.86 -20.23
C GLY A 218 3.11 -6.76 -20.11
N ALA A 219 1.92 -7.03 -19.58
CA ALA A 219 0.91 -6.01 -19.33
C ALA A 219 1.42 -4.95 -18.33
N GLU A 220 0.98 -3.72 -18.52
CA GLU A 220 1.13 -2.64 -17.56
C GLU A 220 -0.17 -2.46 -16.78
N VAL A 221 -0.10 -2.52 -15.47
CA VAL A 221 -1.26 -2.35 -14.58
C VAL A 221 -1.07 -1.11 -13.73
N GLU A 222 -2.09 -0.26 -13.73
CA GLU A 222 -2.16 0.94 -12.91
C GLU A 222 -3.34 0.83 -11.95
N LEU A 223 -3.05 1.01 -10.66
CA LEU A 223 -4.03 1.22 -9.62
C LEU A 223 -3.89 2.67 -9.15
N GLU A 224 -4.90 3.48 -9.38
CA GLU A 224 -4.95 4.88 -9.01
C GLU A 224 -5.98 5.10 -7.91
N ALA A 225 -5.65 5.91 -6.91
CA ALA A 225 -6.60 6.46 -5.96
C ALA A 225 -6.41 7.96 -5.79
N GLU A 226 -7.51 8.70 -5.75
CA GLU A 226 -7.50 10.13 -5.48
C GLU A 226 -6.83 10.42 -4.13
N GLY A 227 -5.92 11.39 -4.11
CA GLY A 227 -5.16 11.76 -2.93
C GLY A 227 -3.95 10.87 -2.64
N ILE A 228 -3.87 9.63 -3.19
CA ILE A 228 -2.71 8.75 -3.01
C ILE A 228 -1.81 8.75 -4.25
N GLY A 229 -2.39 8.73 -5.44
CA GLY A 229 -1.66 8.68 -6.70
C GLY A 229 -1.75 7.33 -7.39
N VAL A 230 -0.76 7.00 -8.22
CA VAL A 230 -0.77 5.83 -9.11
C VAL A 230 0.31 4.83 -8.70
N LEU A 231 -0.12 3.62 -8.32
CA LEU A 231 0.74 2.44 -8.19
C LEU A 231 0.73 1.73 -9.54
N ARG A 232 1.88 1.78 -10.23
CA ARG A 232 2.05 1.20 -11.56
C ARG A 232 3.07 0.09 -11.52
N ASN A 233 2.71 -1.06 -12.06
CA ASN A 233 3.63 -2.18 -12.24
C ASN A 233 3.53 -2.75 -13.65
N ARG A 234 4.64 -3.26 -14.15
CA ARG A 234 4.69 -4.05 -15.37
C ARG A 234 4.88 -5.52 -15.01
N LEU A 235 4.15 -6.39 -15.68
CA LEU A 235 4.34 -7.82 -15.52
C LEU A 235 5.51 -8.29 -16.40
N GLY A 236 6.36 -9.12 -15.81
CA GLY A 236 7.49 -9.73 -16.50
C GLY A 236 7.04 -10.69 -17.60
N ARG A 237 8.03 -11.18 -18.32
CA ARG A 237 7.87 -12.25 -19.30
C ARG A 237 8.68 -13.46 -18.81
N PRO A 238 8.29 -14.68 -19.17
CA PRO A 238 9.13 -15.83 -18.91
C PRO A 238 10.52 -15.62 -19.52
N ALA A 239 11.54 -16.12 -18.82
CA ALA A 239 12.92 -16.12 -19.32
C ALA A 239 13.07 -17.01 -20.58
#